data_4c6930575375241129a40275cddefa0d
#
_entry.id   4c6930575375241129a40275cddefa0d
#
_cell.length_a   1.000
_cell.length_b   1.000
_cell.length_c   1.000
_cell.angle_alpha   90.00
_cell.angle_beta   90.00
_cell.angle_gamma   90.00
#
_symmetry.space_group_name_H-M   'P 1'
#
loop_
_entity.id
_entity.type
_entity.pdbx_description
1 polymer ?
#
loop_
_entity_poly.entity_id
_entity_poly.type
_entity_poly.pdbx_seq_one_letter_code
_entity_poly.pdbx_strand_id
1 'polypeptide(L)'
;MIHRYLLLLHCLCSLIGFSAWADGLTGLRRTEVIYGRKFGTALTLDVLQPAKTNGLGVIWVISGGFYSDHNGINPPYCKALLDEGYTVFAVVHGSQPRFTVLEIAEDMHRAVRWIRHHAADYSVRPDRLGVTGSSAGGHLSLTLGTQGRDGDPKAKDPVDRESSRVHAVACFFPPTDFENWSAPGDTQVGVGKVGRQFYGAFGSRSDTLESRLEYGRLISPIHFVSKDMAATLIIHGEADGLVPIYQAEIFEKKARESGATFKLIRLPGKDHGWPGMEKDILQFAQWFNTHLK
;
A
#
# COMPACT_ATOMS: atom_id res chain seq x y z
N MET A 1 -19.03 18.66 63.90
CA MET A 1 -18.78 17.32 63.27
C MET A 1 -18.59 17.54 61.78
N ILE A 2 -17.35 17.53 61.32
CA ILE A 2 -16.98 17.83 59.92
C ILE A 2 -16.63 16.52 59.28
N HIS A 3 -17.46 16.03 58.32
CA HIS A 3 -17.17 14.84 57.54
C HIS A 3 -16.26 15.21 56.36
N ARG A 4 -15.03 14.70 56.40
CA ARG A 4 -14.08 14.74 55.28
C ARG A 4 -14.44 13.61 54.31
N TYR A 5 -14.87 13.97 53.10
CA TYR A 5 -14.92 13.00 51.97
C TYR A 5 -13.55 12.92 51.33
N LEU A 6 -12.92 11.75 51.45
CA LEU A 6 -11.72 11.39 50.73
C LEU A 6 -12.14 10.93 49.32
N LEU A 7 -11.85 11.76 48.31
CA LEU A 7 -11.94 11.33 46.91
C LEU A 7 -10.73 10.44 46.58
N LEU A 8 -10.96 9.15 46.48
CA LEU A 8 -10.00 8.22 45.88
C LEU A 8 -10.01 8.38 44.34
N LEU A 9 -8.99 9.06 43.84
CA LEU A 9 -8.68 9.08 42.39
C LEU A 9 -8.15 7.71 42.02
N HIS A 10 -8.99 6.86 41.38
CA HIS A 10 -8.53 5.64 40.73
C HIS A 10 -7.86 6.00 39.42
N CYS A 11 -6.52 6.03 39.45
CA CYS A 11 -5.71 6.08 38.23
C CYS A 11 -5.83 4.72 37.53
N LEU A 12 -6.71 4.61 36.51
CA LEU A 12 -6.73 3.47 35.61
C LEU A 12 -5.47 3.55 34.73
N CYS A 13 -4.37 2.99 35.22
CA CYS A 13 -3.29 2.59 34.34
C CYS A 13 -3.80 1.43 33.48
N SER A 14 -4.24 1.74 32.26
CA SER A 14 -4.43 0.72 31.23
C SER A 14 -3.09 0.04 30.99
N LEU A 15 -2.94 -1.15 31.55
CA LEU A 15 -1.88 -2.09 31.24
C LEU A 15 -2.01 -2.42 29.74
N ILE A 16 -1.22 -1.74 28.91
CA ILE A 16 -1.03 -2.13 27.50
C ILE A 16 -0.23 -3.45 27.54
N GLY A 17 -0.96 -4.54 27.47
CA GLY A 17 -0.36 -5.86 27.46
C GLY A 17 0.39 -6.05 26.14
N PHE A 18 1.71 -6.21 26.21
CA PHE A 18 2.48 -6.80 25.12
C PHE A 18 2.09 -8.27 25.02
N SER A 19 1.22 -8.60 24.08
CA SER A 19 0.97 -9.99 23.74
C SER A 19 2.01 -10.48 22.75
N ALA A 20 2.69 -11.59 23.08
CA ALA A 20 3.38 -12.36 22.06
C ALA A 20 2.31 -12.88 21.07
N TRP A 21 2.51 -12.62 19.79
CA TRP A 21 1.59 -13.10 18.75
C TRP A 21 1.78 -14.60 18.60
N ALA A 22 0.72 -15.32 18.20
CA ALA A 22 0.76 -16.76 18.00
C ALA A 22 1.89 -17.25 17.06
N ASP A 23 2.44 -16.33 16.25
CA ASP A 23 3.47 -16.59 15.23
C ASP A 23 4.90 -16.19 15.67
N GLY A 24 5.15 -15.99 16.96
CA GLY A 24 6.50 -15.64 17.48
C GLY A 24 6.94 -14.20 17.21
N LEU A 25 6.03 -13.33 16.77
CA LEU A 25 6.28 -11.89 16.63
C LEU A 25 6.12 -11.19 17.98
N THR A 26 7.00 -10.26 18.28
CA THR A 26 6.94 -9.43 19.49
C THR A 26 6.51 -8.02 19.13
N GLY A 27 5.52 -7.49 19.81
CA GLY A 27 5.04 -6.13 19.57
C GLY A 27 3.58 -5.94 19.95
N LEU A 28 3.02 -4.79 19.56
CA LEU A 28 1.62 -4.42 19.75
C LEU A 28 0.90 -4.47 18.40
N ARG A 29 -0.27 -5.11 18.34
CA ARG A 29 -1.21 -5.03 17.22
C ARG A 29 -2.47 -4.31 17.65
N ARG A 30 -2.88 -3.29 16.89
CA ARG A 30 -4.20 -2.66 16.96
C ARG A 30 -4.96 -3.03 15.70
N THR A 31 -6.10 -3.67 15.86
CA THR A 31 -6.91 -4.18 14.76
C THR A 31 -8.05 -3.22 14.42
N GLU A 32 -8.47 -3.23 13.16
CA GLU A 32 -9.66 -2.54 12.66
C GLU A 32 -9.74 -1.05 13.01
N VAL A 33 -8.59 -0.37 13.00
CA VAL A 33 -8.55 1.08 13.19
C VAL A 33 -9.19 1.75 11.96
N ILE A 34 -10.24 2.55 12.18
CA ILE A 34 -10.98 3.19 11.08
C ILE A 34 -10.22 4.42 10.60
N TYR A 35 -9.78 4.42 9.33
CA TYR A 35 -9.12 5.57 8.70
C TYR A 35 -10.06 6.38 7.79
N GLY A 36 -11.22 5.84 7.46
CA GLY A 36 -12.20 6.51 6.61
C GLY A 36 -13.56 5.82 6.60
N ARG A 37 -14.53 6.48 6.00
CA ARG A 37 -15.86 5.91 5.74
C ARG A 37 -16.36 6.39 4.38
N LYS A 38 -16.94 5.51 3.58
CA LYS A 38 -17.61 5.86 2.34
C LYS A 38 -18.80 4.94 2.08
N PHE A 39 -19.90 5.49 1.62
CA PHE A 39 -21.10 4.74 1.21
C PHE A 39 -21.52 3.63 2.20
N GLY A 40 -21.51 3.95 3.51
CA GLY A 40 -21.86 3.01 4.57
C GLY A 40 -20.80 1.95 4.87
N THR A 41 -19.60 2.02 4.28
CA THR A 41 -18.48 1.12 4.54
C THR A 41 -17.43 1.82 5.42
N ALA A 42 -16.99 1.15 6.48
CA ALA A 42 -15.80 1.55 7.22
C ALA A 42 -14.56 1.07 6.46
N LEU A 43 -13.59 1.97 6.28
CA LEU A 43 -12.27 1.66 5.74
C LEU A 43 -11.32 1.51 6.93
N THR A 44 -10.66 0.36 7.04
CA THR A 44 -9.91 0.00 8.24
C THR A 44 -8.47 -0.39 7.92
N LEU A 45 -7.64 -0.34 8.93
CA LEU A 45 -6.26 -0.83 8.90
C LEU A 45 -5.90 -1.47 10.23
N ASP A 46 -4.93 -2.37 10.20
CA ASP A 46 -4.26 -2.84 11.40
C ASP A 46 -2.93 -2.13 11.56
N VAL A 47 -2.56 -1.81 12.80
CA VAL A 47 -1.24 -1.25 13.13
C VAL A 47 -0.43 -2.29 13.86
N LEU A 48 0.72 -2.65 13.27
CA LEU A 48 1.67 -3.59 13.84
C LEU A 48 2.91 -2.81 14.26
N GLN A 49 3.10 -2.66 15.57
CA GLN A 49 4.24 -1.93 16.13
C GLN A 49 5.28 -2.90 16.66
N PRO A 50 6.56 -2.74 16.31
CA PRO A 50 7.64 -3.53 16.89
C PRO A 50 7.85 -3.18 18.37
N ALA A 51 8.50 -4.05 19.12
CA ALA A 51 8.86 -3.78 20.52
C ALA A 51 9.78 -2.55 20.65
N LYS A 52 10.62 -2.30 19.62
CA LYS A 52 11.48 -1.11 19.53
C LYS A 52 11.33 -0.50 18.15
N THR A 53 10.69 0.67 18.08
CA THR A 53 10.52 1.40 16.82
C THR A 53 11.78 2.14 16.41
N ASN A 54 12.00 2.24 15.08
CA ASN A 54 13.01 3.10 14.47
C ASN A 54 12.45 4.50 14.08
N GLY A 55 11.17 4.75 14.40
CA GLY A 55 10.49 6.01 14.08
C GLY A 55 9.98 6.11 12.64
N LEU A 56 10.02 5.03 11.86
CA LEU A 56 9.60 5.02 10.46
C LEU A 56 8.35 4.12 10.27
N GLY A 57 7.47 4.52 9.35
CA GLY A 57 6.25 3.80 9.01
C GLY A 57 6.27 3.22 7.59
N VAL A 58 5.77 2.00 7.45
CA VAL A 58 5.54 1.35 6.16
C VAL A 58 4.07 0.97 6.03
N ILE A 59 3.44 1.41 4.96
CA ILE A 59 2.07 1.08 4.60
C ILE A 59 2.10 -0.22 3.81
N TRP A 60 1.42 -1.26 4.29
CA TRP A 60 1.24 -2.51 3.58
C TRP A 60 -0.14 -2.53 2.95
N VAL A 61 -0.21 -2.47 1.63
CA VAL A 61 -1.48 -2.50 0.89
C VAL A 61 -1.98 -3.94 0.80
N ILE A 62 -3.04 -4.24 1.54
CA ILE A 62 -3.69 -5.55 1.52
C ILE A 62 -4.63 -5.61 0.33
N SER A 63 -4.18 -6.22 -0.78
CA SER A 63 -4.96 -6.29 -2.02
C SER A 63 -4.52 -7.44 -2.91
N GLY A 64 -5.46 -8.28 -3.34
CA GLY A 64 -5.30 -9.27 -4.39
C GLY A 64 -6.40 -9.12 -5.42
N GLY A 65 -6.07 -8.85 -6.71
CA GLY A 65 -7.07 -8.59 -7.74
C GLY A 65 -8.06 -7.47 -7.41
N PHE A 66 -7.64 -6.49 -6.61
CA PHE A 66 -8.47 -5.39 -6.06
C PHE A 66 -9.55 -5.83 -5.06
N TYR A 67 -9.45 -7.05 -4.52
CA TYR A 67 -10.15 -7.45 -3.29
C TYR A 67 -9.27 -7.19 -2.09
N SER A 68 -9.88 -6.79 -0.98
CA SER A 68 -9.18 -6.48 0.27
C SER A 68 -10.07 -6.85 1.46
N ASP A 69 -9.49 -7.56 2.42
CA ASP A 69 -10.13 -7.88 3.71
C ASP A 69 -9.08 -8.16 4.80
N HIS A 70 -9.52 -8.23 6.04
CA HIS A 70 -8.63 -8.49 7.18
C HIS A 70 -7.96 -9.87 7.16
N ASN A 71 -8.56 -10.88 6.52
CA ASN A 71 -7.97 -12.22 6.43
C ASN A 71 -6.74 -12.22 5.52
N GLY A 72 -6.60 -11.21 4.65
CA GLY A 72 -5.42 -11.00 3.83
C GLY A 72 -4.21 -10.45 4.60
N ILE A 73 -4.40 -10.00 5.85
CA ILE A 73 -3.30 -9.52 6.70
C ILE A 73 -2.54 -10.74 7.22
N ASN A 74 -1.33 -10.91 6.73
CA ASN A 74 -0.44 -12.01 7.13
C ASN A 74 0.76 -11.47 7.92
N PRO A 75 0.73 -11.49 9.28
CA PRO A 75 1.78 -10.96 10.13
C PRO A 75 3.19 -11.50 9.83
N PRO A 76 3.40 -12.80 9.54
CA PRO A 76 4.70 -13.32 9.13
C PRO A 76 5.37 -12.56 7.96
N TYR A 77 4.60 -12.05 7.00
CA TYR A 77 5.13 -11.21 5.92
C TYR A 77 5.65 -9.86 6.43
N CYS A 78 5.10 -9.36 7.54
CA CYS A 78 5.55 -8.10 8.14
C CYS A 78 6.85 -8.25 8.95
N LYS A 79 7.26 -9.49 9.25
CA LYS A 79 8.34 -9.79 10.20
C LYS A 79 9.65 -9.06 9.88
N ALA A 80 10.08 -9.10 8.63
CA ALA A 80 11.33 -8.47 8.22
C ALA A 80 11.32 -6.94 8.46
N LEU A 81 10.17 -6.29 8.29
CA LEU A 81 10.01 -4.86 8.56
C LEU A 81 9.94 -4.58 10.06
N LEU A 82 9.22 -5.41 10.81
CA LEU A 82 9.10 -5.26 12.26
C LEU A 82 10.44 -5.49 12.97
N ASP A 83 11.24 -6.48 12.52
CA ASP A 83 12.59 -6.76 13.05
C ASP A 83 13.54 -5.57 12.83
N GLU A 84 13.38 -4.83 11.73
CA GLU A 84 14.11 -3.58 11.43
C GLU A 84 13.54 -2.34 12.17
N GLY A 85 12.50 -2.52 12.97
CA GLY A 85 11.91 -1.48 13.80
C GLY A 85 10.84 -0.63 13.11
N TYR A 86 10.39 -0.98 11.91
CA TYR A 86 9.31 -0.26 11.22
C TYR A 86 7.95 -0.53 11.88
N THR A 87 7.15 0.51 12.06
CA THR A 87 5.71 0.35 12.30
C THR A 87 5.02 0.05 10.98
N VAL A 88 4.28 -1.07 10.90
CA VAL A 88 3.55 -1.48 9.69
C VAL A 88 2.08 -1.16 9.82
N PHE A 89 1.54 -0.44 8.84
CA PHE A 89 0.12 -0.13 8.70
C PHE A 89 -0.48 -1.00 7.60
N ALA A 90 -1.12 -2.10 7.97
CA ALA A 90 -1.75 -3.04 7.04
C ALA A 90 -3.13 -2.50 6.64
N VAL A 91 -3.20 -1.87 5.47
CA VAL A 91 -4.39 -1.11 5.02
C VAL A 91 -5.32 -1.99 4.21
N VAL A 92 -6.58 -2.07 4.66
CA VAL A 92 -7.70 -2.71 3.97
C VAL A 92 -8.55 -1.62 3.30
N HIS A 93 -8.65 -1.67 1.98
CA HIS A 93 -9.41 -0.71 1.17
C HIS A 93 -10.79 -1.24 0.77
N GLY A 94 -11.62 -0.42 0.15
CA GLY A 94 -12.89 -0.85 -0.45
C GLY A 94 -12.64 -1.84 -1.60
N SER A 95 -13.37 -2.95 -1.63
CA SER A 95 -13.15 -4.04 -2.59
C SER A 95 -14.04 -3.93 -3.82
N GLN A 96 -13.54 -4.43 -4.97
CA GLN A 96 -14.42 -4.71 -6.12
C GLN A 96 -15.47 -5.79 -5.74
N PRO A 97 -16.61 -5.90 -6.43
CA PRO A 97 -17.06 -5.06 -7.53
C PRO A 97 -17.74 -3.74 -7.08
N ARG A 98 -17.83 -3.52 -5.77
CA ARG A 98 -18.50 -2.33 -5.22
C ARG A 98 -17.75 -1.04 -5.53
N PHE A 99 -16.42 -1.13 -5.58
CA PHE A 99 -15.53 0.01 -5.82
C PHE A 99 -14.58 -0.29 -6.97
N THR A 100 -14.40 0.69 -7.82
CA THR A 100 -13.48 0.66 -8.96
C THR A 100 -12.04 0.95 -8.55
N VAL A 101 -11.05 0.68 -9.43
CA VAL A 101 -9.63 0.95 -9.17
C VAL A 101 -9.39 2.41 -8.75
N LEU A 102 -10.04 3.38 -9.39
CA LEU A 102 -9.88 4.80 -9.03
C LEU A 102 -10.43 5.11 -7.62
N GLU A 103 -11.59 4.56 -7.27
CA GLU A 103 -12.17 4.74 -5.94
C GLU A 103 -11.32 4.06 -4.86
N ILE A 104 -10.70 2.92 -5.18
CA ILE A 104 -9.75 2.22 -4.32
C ILE A 104 -8.46 3.02 -4.16
N ALA A 105 -7.96 3.65 -5.23
CA ALA A 105 -6.80 4.53 -5.15
C ALA A 105 -7.05 5.74 -4.24
N GLU A 106 -8.27 6.32 -4.26
CA GLU A 106 -8.65 7.39 -3.32
C GLU A 106 -8.68 6.90 -1.87
N ASP A 107 -9.11 5.66 -1.61
CA ASP A 107 -9.01 5.07 -0.27
C ASP A 107 -7.56 5.01 0.20
N MET A 108 -6.64 4.63 -0.69
CA MET A 108 -5.21 4.56 -0.37
C MET A 108 -4.61 5.94 -0.12
N HIS A 109 -4.97 6.96 -0.91
CA HIS A 109 -4.58 8.34 -0.62
C HIS A 109 -5.11 8.81 0.74
N ARG A 110 -6.36 8.47 1.08
CA ARG A 110 -6.95 8.76 2.38
C ARG A 110 -6.22 8.04 3.51
N ALA A 111 -5.83 6.77 3.33
CA ALA A 111 -5.07 6.02 4.32
C ALA A 111 -3.71 6.66 4.61
N VAL A 112 -2.96 7.09 3.58
CA VAL A 112 -1.68 7.80 3.76
C VAL A 112 -1.87 9.08 4.56
N ARG A 113 -2.90 9.89 4.24
CA ARG A 113 -3.21 11.13 4.96
C ARG A 113 -3.55 10.85 6.42
N TRP A 114 -4.37 9.83 6.67
CA TRP A 114 -4.76 9.44 8.02
C TRP A 114 -3.55 9.00 8.84
N ILE A 115 -2.68 8.15 8.28
CA ILE A 115 -1.45 7.68 8.92
C ILE A 115 -0.53 8.85 9.23
N ARG A 116 -0.38 9.80 8.31
CA ARG A 116 0.44 11.01 8.51
C ARG A 116 -0.12 11.87 9.63
N HIS A 117 -1.42 12.10 9.67
CA HIS A 117 -2.10 12.89 10.70
C HIS A 117 -1.93 12.29 12.09
N HIS A 118 -1.95 10.96 12.19
CA HIS A 118 -1.85 10.21 13.45
C HIS A 118 -0.44 9.64 13.71
N ALA A 119 0.57 10.06 12.95
CA ALA A 119 1.91 9.49 13.02
C ALA A 119 2.51 9.55 14.44
N ALA A 120 2.26 10.63 15.17
CA ALA A 120 2.73 10.81 16.54
C ALA A 120 2.16 9.76 17.51
N ASP A 121 0.91 9.32 17.31
CA ASP A 121 0.24 8.31 18.15
C ASP A 121 0.92 6.94 18.06
N TYR A 122 1.71 6.73 17.00
CA TYR A 122 2.44 5.50 16.70
C TYR A 122 3.95 5.67 16.75
N SER A 123 4.44 6.82 17.23
CA SER A 123 5.88 7.16 17.26
C SER A 123 6.54 7.06 15.88
N VAL A 124 5.83 7.50 14.84
CA VAL A 124 6.28 7.51 13.44
C VAL A 124 6.49 8.95 12.97
N ARG A 125 7.53 9.16 12.20
CA ARG A 125 7.81 10.44 11.53
C ARG A 125 6.84 10.64 10.36
N PRO A 126 6.03 11.71 10.35
CA PRO A 126 5.03 11.94 9.30
C PRO A 126 5.63 12.24 7.93
N ASP A 127 6.87 12.71 7.90
CA ASP A 127 7.61 13.10 6.70
C ASP A 127 8.40 11.94 6.07
N ARG A 128 8.28 10.70 6.57
CA ARG A 128 9.06 9.53 6.12
C ARG A 128 8.19 8.26 6.12
N LEU A 129 7.35 8.11 5.10
CA LEU A 129 6.48 6.95 4.92
C LEU A 129 6.89 6.14 3.70
N GLY A 130 7.04 4.83 3.88
CA GLY A 130 7.18 3.86 2.81
C GLY A 130 5.86 3.17 2.47
N VAL A 131 5.77 2.55 1.31
CA VAL A 131 4.62 1.74 0.91
C VAL A 131 5.05 0.45 0.22
N THR A 132 4.35 -0.63 0.50
CA THR A 132 4.59 -1.97 -0.05
C THR A 132 3.28 -2.68 -0.36
N GLY A 133 3.36 -3.67 -1.22
CA GLY A 133 2.26 -4.55 -1.59
C GLY A 133 2.67 -5.50 -2.71
N SER A 134 1.80 -6.44 -3.04
CA SER A 134 1.99 -7.41 -4.13
C SER A 134 0.83 -7.36 -5.13
N SER A 135 1.09 -7.63 -6.41
CA SER A 135 0.06 -7.70 -7.45
C SER A 135 -0.79 -6.40 -7.50
N ALA A 136 -2.09 -6.47 -7.32
CA ALA A 136 -2.95 -5.29 -7.20
C ALA A 136 -2.51 -4.35 -6.04
N GLY A 137 -2.00 -4.89 -4.92
CA GLY A 137 -1.42 -4.08 -3.85
C GLY A 137 -0.12 -3.41 -4.27
N GLY A 138 0.68 -4.05 -5.10
CA GLY A 138 1.86 -3.47 -5.74
C GLY A 138 1.50 -2.34 -6.71
N HIS A 139 0.44 -2.54 -7.51
CA HIS A 139 -0.12 -1.51 -8.37
C HIS A 139 -0.54 -0.25 -7.58
N LEU A 140 -1.31 -0.44 -6.50
CA LEU A 140 -1.73 0.67 -5.63
C LEU A 140 -0.55 1.33 -4.93
N SER A 141 0.50 0.57 -4.60
CA SER A 141 1.75 1.13 -4.06
C SER A 141 2.45 2.03 -5.07
N LEU A 142 2.52 1.61 -6.35
CA LEU A 142 3.06 2.44 -7.43
C LEU A 142 2.19 3.68 -7.69
N THR A 143 0.86 3.54 -7.62
CA THR A 143 -0.06 4.68 -7.73
C THR A 143 0.25 5.73 -6.66
N LEU A 144 0.43 5.33 -5.40
CA LEU A 144 0.82 6.25 -4.34
C LEU A 144 2.21 6.87 -4.58
N GLY A 145 3.16 6.09 -5.09
CA GLY A 145 4.52 6.53 -5.36
C GLY A 145 4.64 7.53 -6.52
N THR A 146 3.77 7.41 -7.52
CA THR A 146 3.79 8.26 -8.73
C THR A 146 2.78 9.40 -8.69
N GLN A 147 1.68 9.26 -7.93
CA GLN A 147 0.56 10.20 -7.91
C GLN A 147 0.31 10.81 -6.52
N GLY A 148 1.29 10.76 -5.62
CA GLY A 148 1.20 11.43 -4.32
C GLY A 148 0.96 12.93 -4.50
N ARG A 149 0.01 13.49 -3.73
CA ARG A 149 -0.42 14.89 -3.87
C ARG A 149 -0.55 15.58 -2.52
N ASP A 150 -0.50 16.89 -2.54
CA ASP A 150 -0.71 17.71 -1.35
C ASP A 150 -2.16 17.63 -0.87
N GLY A 151 -2.40 17.89 0.41
CA GLY A 151 -3.74 18.00 0.97
C GLY A 151 -4.40 19.32 0.61
N ASP A 152 -5.71 19.41 0.82
CA ASP A 152 -6.45 20.67 0.73
C ASP A 152 -6.40 21.40 2.09
N PRO A 153 -5.65 22.52 2.20
CA PRO A 153 -5.54 23.24 3.48
C PRO A 153 -6.87 23.81 3.98
N LYS A 154 -7.90 23.88 3.13
CA LYS A 154 -9.25 24.34 3.47
C LYS A 154 -10.23 23.20 3.77
N ALA A 155 -9.81 21.94 3.66
CA ALA A 155 -10.66 20.80 3.96
C ALA A 155 -11.23 20.89 5.38
N LYS A 156 -12.50 20.50 5.55
CA LYS A 156 -13.14 20.47 6.89
C LYS A 156 -12.52 19.39 7.76
N ASP A 157 -12.28 18.21 7.19
CA ASP A 157 -11.59 17.13 7.88
C ASP A 157 -10.07 17.44 7.92
N PRO A 158 -9.45 17.54 9.10
CA PRO A 158 -8.03 17.81 9.23
C PRO A 158 -7.15 16.76 8.55
N VAL A 159 -7.60 15.51 8.45
CA VAL A 159 -6.88 14.46 7.72
C VAL A 159 -6.74 14.79 6.23
N ASP A 160 -7.72 15.42 5.62
CA ASP A 160 -7.67 15.78 4.20
C ASP A 160 -6.77 17.00 3.90
N ARG A 161 -6.27 17.67 4.95
CA ARG A 161 -5.24 18.72 4.85
C ARG A 161 -3.84 18.14 4.73
N GLU A 162 -3.65 16.86 5.07
CA GLU A 162 -2.36 16.18 5.00
C GLU A 162 -2.01 15.78 3.57
N SER A 163 -0.71 15.70 3.28
CA SER A 163 -0.21 15.17 2.00
C SER A 163 -0.36 13.65 1.92
N SER A 164 -0.71 13.13 0.75
CA SER A 164 -0.71 11.70 0.45
C SER A 164 0.60 11.20 -0.18
N ARG A 165 1.66 12.02 -0.25
CA ARG A 165 2.96 11.62 -0.80
C ARG A 165 3.62 10.57 0.07
N VAL A 166 4.23 9.58 -0.56
CA VAL A 166 5.12 8.60 0.08
C VAL A 166 6.55 8.83 -0.42
N HIS A 167 7.56 8.32 0.29
CA HIS A 167 8.96 8.62 0.01
C HIS A 167 9.69 7.45 -0.65
N ALA A 168 9.24 6.23 -0.38
CA ALA A 168 9.78 5.03 -1.00
C ALA A 168 8.69 4.00 -1.25
N VAL A 169 8.82 3.27 -2.35
CA VAL A 169 7.99 2.12 -2.75
C VAL A 169 8.88 0.90 -2.87
N ALA A 170 8.42 -0.23 -2.35
CA ALA A 170 9.03 -1.52 -2.63
C ALA A 170 7.90 -2.54 -2.82
N CYS A 171 7.76 -3.17 -3.97
CA CYS A 171 6.60 -4.02 -4.26
C CYS A 171 6.94 -5.24 -5.11
N PHE A 172 6.05 -6.23 -5.06
CA PHE A 172 6.14 -7.44 -5.86
C PHE A 172 5.21 -7.37 -7.08
N PHE A 173 5.72 -7.73 -8.24
CA PHE A 173 5.02 -8.00 -9.50
C PHE A 173 3.76 -7.14 -9.76
N PRO A 174 3.89 -5.81 -9.77
CA PRO A 174 2.75 -4.92 -9.94
C PRO A 174 2.31 -4.82 -11.40
N PRO A 175 1.00 -4.76 -11.71
CA PRO A 175 0.52 -4.14 -12.93
C PRO A 175 0.97 -2.66 -13.01
N THR A 176 1.44 -2.23 -14.16
CA THR A 176 1.93 -0.86 -14.37
C THR A 176 1.24 -0.15 -15.53
N ASP A 177 0.76 -0.93 -16.51
CA ASP A 177 0.11 -0.44 -17.73
C ASP A 177 -1.02 -1.39 -18.17
N PHE A 178 -2.26 -0.99 -17.98
CA PHE A 178 -3.44 -1.78 -18.37
C PHE A 178 -3.80 -1.64 -19.85
N GLU A 179 -3.16 -0.71 -20.57
CA GLU A 179 -3.36 -0.52 -22.01
C GLU A 179 -2.41 -1.40 -22.82
N ASN A 180 -1.26 -1.79 -22.24
CA ASN A 180 -0.18 -2.53 -22.87
C ASN A 180 0.30 -3.67 -21.96
N TRP A 181 -0.51 -4.71 -21.79
CA TRP A 181 -0.29 -5.75 -20.76
C TRP A 181 0.91 -6.65 -21.03
N SER A 182 0.90 -7.33 -22.17
CA SER A 182 2.00 -8.22 -22.62
C SER A 182 2.71 -7.69 -23.86
N ALA A 183 2.09 -6.74 -24.57
CA ALA A 183 2.59 -6.09 -25.76
C ALA A 183 1.83 -4.76 -25.99
N PRO A 184 2.33 -3.87 -26.83
CA PRO A 184 1.61 -2.65 -27.21
C PRO A 184 0.19 -2.94 -27.74
N GLY A 185 -0.82 -2.28 -27.14
CA GLY A 185 -2.23 -2.42 -27.49
C GLY A 185 -2.96 -3.63 -26.88
N ASP A 186 -2.27 -4.48 -26.11
CA ASP A 186 -2.91 -5.58 -25.37
C ASP A 186 -3.60 -5.04 -24.10
N THR A 187 -4.79 -4.45 -24.27
CA THR A 187 -5.54 -3.88 -23.15
C THR A 187 -6.19 -4.95 -22.27
N GLN A 188 -6.11 -4.72 -20.93
CA GLN A 188 -6.79 -5.54 -19.93
C GLN A 188 -7.87 -4.76 -19.17
N VAL A 189 -8.30 -3.60 -19.64
CA VAL A 189 -9.37 -2.83 -19.00
C VAL A 189 -10.73 -3.47 -19.29
N GLY A 190 -11.19 -4.35 -18.39
CA GLY A 190 -12.45 -5.09 -18.52
C GLY A 190 -12.53 -6.10 -19.66
N VAL A 191 -11.46 -6.25 -20.42
CA VAL A 191 -11.32 -7.22 -21.54
C VAL A 191 -10.02 -8.01 -21.37
N GLY A 192 -9.75 -8.92 -22.29
CA GLY A 192 -8.60 -9.83 -22.14
C GLY A 192 -8.84 -10.86 -21.02
N LYS A 193 -7.83 -11.64 -20.68
CA LYS A 193 -7.93 -12.69 -19.64
C LYS A 193 -8.07 -12.07 -18.25
N VAL A 194 -7.16 -11.18 -17.91
CA VAL A 194 -7.08 -10.53 -16.58
C VAL A 194 -8.20 -9.53 -16.40
N GLY A 195 -8.49 -8.70 -17.42
CA GLY A 195 -9.55 -7.71 -17.35
C GLY A 195 -10.93 -8.31 -17.15
N ARG A 196 -11.23 -9.46 -17.76
CA ARG A 196 -12.48 -10.19 -17.54
C ARG A 196 -12.55 -10.85 -16.17
N GLN A 197 -11.44 -11.38 -15.68
CA GLN A 197 -11.36 -11.99 -14.35
C GLN A 197 -11.64 -10.97 -13.24
N PHE A 198 -11.21 -9.73 -13.41
CA PHE A 198 -11.34 -8.65 -12.42
C PHE A 198 -12.26 -7.52 -12.92
N TYR A 199 -13.25 -7.85 -13.76
CA TYR A 199 -14.14 -6.89 -14.42
C TYR A 199 -14.76 -5.86 -13.45
N GLY A 200 -15.16 -6.29 -12.26
CA GLY A 200 -15.75 -5.42 -11.25
C GLY A 200 -14.85 -4.24 -10.83
N ALA A 201 -13.53 -4.38 -10.96
CA ALA A 201 -12.58 -3.32 -10.65
C ALA A 201 -12.57 -2.19 -11.70
N PHE A 202 -13.04 -2.46 -12.92
CA PHE A 202 -13.09 -1.50 -14.02
C PHE A 202 -14.46 -0.86 -14.17
N GLY A 203 -15.54 -1.60 -13.86
CA GLY A 203 -16.93 -1.14 -13.95
C GLY A 203 -17.36 -0.77 -15.38
N SER A 204 -18.38 0.07 -15.51
CA SER A 204 -18.93 0.51 -16.80
C SER A 204 -17.97 1.33 -17.66
N ARG A 205 -16.86 1.80 -17.10
CA ARG A 205 -15.79 2.47 -17.87
C ARG A 205 -15.04 1.52 -18.81
N SER A 206 -15.31 0.22 -18.74
CA SER A 206 -14.76 -0.78 -19.66
C SER A 206 -15.68 -1.16 -20.83
N ASP A 207 -16.84 -0.52 -20.99
CA ASP A 207 -17.87 -0.93 -21.96
C ASP A 207 -17.51 -0.56 -23.41
N THR A 208 -16.87 0.57 -23.64
CA THR A 208 -16.44 1.02 -24.97
C THR A 208 -14.92 1.05 -25.12
N LEU A 209 -14.41 1.02 -26.36
CA LEU A 209 -12.96 1.14 -26.60
C LEU A 209 -12.43 2.49 -26.08
N GLU A 210 -13.14 3.58 -26.36
CA GLU A 210 -12.76 4.92 -25.93
C GLU A 210 -12.66 5.01 -24.42
N SER A 211 -13.69 4.54 -23.70
CA SER A 211 -13.70 4.55 -22.23
C SER A 211 -12.63 3.65 -21.63
N ARG A 212 -12.28 2.52 -22.28
CA ARG A 212 -11.16 1.66 -21.85
C ARG A 212 -9.81 2.36 -21.95
N LEU A 213 -9.56 3.06 -23.06
CA LEU A 213 -8.30 3.79 -23.25
C LEU A 213 -8.18 4.95 -22.26
N GLU A 214 -9.26 5.74 -22.09
CA GLU A 214 -9.29 6.81 -21.10
C GLU A 214 -9.05 6.26 -19.68
N TYR A 215 -9.80 5.25 -19.29
CA TYR A 215 -9.71 4.67 -17.95
C TYR A 215 -8.37 3.96 -17.73
N GLY A 216 -7.90 3.20 -18.72
CA GLY A 216 -6.59 2.54 -18.70
C GLY A 216 -5.48 3.53 -18.41
N ARG A 217 -5.49 4.68 -19.07
CA ARG A 217 -4.53 5.75 -18.84
C ARG A 217 -4.58 6.31 -17.41
N LEU A 218 -5.77 6.50 -16.86
CA LEU A 218 -5.96 7.03 -15.52
C LEU A 218 -5.47 6.09 -14.41
N ILE A 219 -5.63 4.78 -14.62
CA ILE A 219 -5.26 3.76 -13.63
C ILE A 219 -3.86 3.16 -13.83
N SER A 220 -3.15 3.50 -14.89
CA SER A 220 -1.82 2.95 -15.19
C SER A 220 -0.70 3.83 -14.63
N PRO A 221 0.00 3.39 -13.55
CA PRO A 221 1.05 4.20 -12.91
C PRO A 221 2.18 4.64 -13.85
N ILE A 222 2.42 3.91 -14.94
CA ILE A 222 3.47 4.24 -15.91
C ILE A 222 3.31 5.63 -16.53
N HIS A 223 2.08 6.13 -16.67
CA HIS A 223 1.81 7.46 -17.24
C HIS A 223 2.18 8.60 -16.30
N PHE A 224 2.38 8.32 -15.02
CA PHE A 224 2.67 9.30 -13.97
C PHE A 224 4.12 9.22 -13.48
N VAL A 225 4.94 8.39 -14.14
CA VAL A 225 6.38 8.30 -13.85
C VAL A 225 7.04 9.64 -14.14
N SER A 226 7.73 10.16 -13.13
CA SER A 226 8.49 11.40 -13.20
C SER A 226 9.79 11.27 -12.41
N LYS A 227 10.71 12.20 -12.61
CA LYS A 227 11.95 12.26 -11.84
C LYS A 227 11.70 12.38 -10.32
N ASP A 228 10.58 13.01 -9.93
CA ASP A 228 10.24 13.33 -8.54
C ASP A 228 9.31 12.29 -7.89
N MET A 229 9.03 11.16 -8.56
CA MET A 229 8.30 10.06 -7.96
C MET A 229 9.08 9.45 -6.78
N ALA A 230 8.39 8.76 -5.89
CA ALA A 230 9.02 8.04 -4.78
C ALA A 230 10.09 7.04 -5.27
N ALA A 231 11.22 6.94 -4.55
CA ALA A 231 12.23 5.95 -4.86
C ALA A 231 11.61 4.54 -4.89
N THR A 232 11.72 3.82 -5.99
CA THR A 232 10.93 2.60 -6.26
C THR A 232 11.78 1.37 -6.51
N LEU A 233 11.48 0.29 -5.78
CA LEU A 233 12.00 -1.07 -6.00
C LEU A 233 10.84 -1.98 -6.45
N ILE A 234 11.03 -2.71 -7.54
CA ILE A 234 10.15 -3.81 -7.96
C ILE A 234 10.95 -5.11 -7.91
N ILE A 235 10.35 -6.17 -7.33
CA ILE A 235 10.84 -7.55 -7.45
C ILE A 235 9.80 -8.34 -8.24
N HIS A 236 10.21 -9.00 -9.33
CA HIS A 236 9.30 -9.64 -10.26
C HIS A 236 9.86 -10.97 -10.77
N GLY A 237 9.00 -12.00 -10.84
CA GLY A 237 9.35 -13.29 -11.40
C GLY A 237 9.35 -13.25 -12.93
N GLU A 238 10.39 -13.80 -13.57
CA GLU A 238 10.49 -13.80 -15.04
C GLU A 238 9.50 -14.74 -15.72
N ALA A 239 8.98 -15.74 -15.01
CA ALA A 239 7.98 -16.70 -15.51
C ALA A 239 6.56 -16.36 -15.06
N ASP A 240 6.30 -15.12 -14.62
CA ASP A 240 4.97 -14.69 -14.15
C ASP A 240 3.92 -14.78 -15.27
N GLY A 241 3.01 -15.76 -15.12
CA GLY A 241 1.95 -16.06 -16.09
C GLY A 241 0.68 -15.22 -15.90
N LEU A 242 0.59 -14.41 -14.83
CA LEU A 242 -0.56 -13.54 -14.56
C LEU A 242 -0.25 -12.08 -14.89
N VAL A 243 0.81 -11.53 -14.33
CA VAL A 243 1.32 -10.18 -14.60
C VAL A 243 2.68 -10.33 -15.29
N PRO A 244 2.76 -10.25 -16.61
CA PRO A 244 4.02 -10.48 -17.33
C PRO A 244 5.16 -9.57 -16.84
N ILE A 245 6.39 -10.09 -16.77
CA ILE A 245 7.59 -9.29 -16.41
C ILE A 245 7.71 -8.03 -17.28
N TYR A 246 7.15 -8.06 -18.48
CA TYR A 246 7.04 -6.92 -19.39
C TYR A 246 6.49 -5.66 -18.67
N GLN A 247 5.54 -5.82 -17.74
CA GLN A 247 4.99 -4.71 -16.96
C GLN A 247 6.08 -3.98 -16.15
N ALA A 248 6.96 -4.72 -15.49
CA ALA A 248 8.06 -4.13 -14.72
C ALA A 248 9.15 -3.56 -15.67
N GLU A 249 9.37 -4.16 -16.83
CA GLU A 249 10.38 -3.72 -17.79
C GLU A 249 10.02 -2.40 -18.48
N ILE A 250 8.77 -2.23 -18.89
CA ILE A 250 8.31 -0.95 -19.47
C ILE A 250 8.33 0.17 -18.44
N PHE A 251 8.00 -0.15 -17.17
CA PHE A 251 8.11 0.82 -16.08
C PHE A 251 9.58 1.19 -15.79
N GLU A 252 10.50 0.21 -15.74
CA GLU A 252 11.95 0.46 -15.59
C GLU A 252 12.47 1.37 -16.69
N LYS A 253 12.12 1.09 -17.95
CA LYS A 253 12.49 1.92 -19.09
C LYS A 253 12.02 3.36 -18.89
N LYS A 254 10.75 3.55 -18.53
CA LYS A 254 10.15 4.87 -18.30
C LYS A 254 10.80 5.60 -17.12
N ALA A 255 11.07 4.91 -16.01
CA ALA A 255 11.74 5.46 -14.84
C ALA A 255 13.16 5.94 -15.18
N ARG A 256 13.94 5.14 -15.91
CA ARG A 256 15.27 5.51 -16.37
C ARG A 256 15.25 6.74 -17.28
N GLU A 257 14.32 6.79 -18.24
CA GLU A 257 14.17 7.93 -19.17
C GLU A 257 13.81 9.22 -18.44
N SER A 258 13.06 9.12 -17.35
CA SER A 258 12.69 10.29 -16.53
C SER A 258 13.76 10.71 -15.51
N GLY A 259 14.81 9.90 -15.30
CA GLY A 259 15.81 10.12 -14.26
C GLY A 259 15.33 9.81 -12.83
N ALA A 260 14.29 8.98 -12.68
CA ALA A 260 13.76 8.57 -11.39
C ALA A 260 14.69 7.58 -10.68
N THR A 261 14.67 7.58 -9.35
CA THR A 261 15.34 6.55 -8.53
C THR A 261 14.55 5.24 -8.59
N PHE A 262 15.06 4.26 -9.33
CA PHE A 262 14.37 3.00 -9.59
C PHE A 262 15.32 1.80 -9.61
N LYS A 263 14.83 0.65 -9.15
CA LYS A 263 15.52 -0.64 -9.24
C LYS A 263 14.53 -1.76 -9.56
N LEU A 264 14.84 -2.61 -10.52
CA LEU A 264 14.15 -3.87 -10.81
C LEU A 264 15.04 -5.06 -10.44
N ILE A 265 14.48 -5.98 -9.65
CA ILE A 265 15.08 -7.28 -9.38
C ILE A 265 14.25 -8.33 -10.10
N ARG A 266 14.87 -8.98 -11.07
CA ARG A 266 14.29 -10.09 -11.82
C ARG A 266 14.63 -11.40 -11.14
N LEU A 267 13.65 -12.28 -10.98
CA LEU A 267 13.84 -13.59 -10.37
C LEU A 267 13.60 -14.69 -11.42
N PRO A 268 14.67 -15.32 -11.94
CA PRO A 268 14.56 -16.35 -12.96
C PRO A 268 13.67 -17.51 -12.53
N GLY A 269 12.74 -17.92 -13.40
CA GLY A 269 11.86 -19.05 -13.20
C GLY A 269 10.79 -18.91 -12.11
N LYS A 270 10.63 -17.72 -11.50
CA LYS A 270 9.55 -17.45 -10.54
C LYS A 270 8.30 -16.99 -11.26
N ASP A 271 7.14 -17.50 -10.80
CA ASP A 271 5.81 -17.15 -11.28
C ASP A 271 5.20 -16.00 -10.42
N HIS A 272 3.88 -15.77 -10.53
CA HIS A 272 3.12 -14.81 -9.74
C HIS A 272 3.03 -15.21 -8.26
N GLY A 273 4.08 -14.94 -7.53
CA GLY A 273 4.35 -15.49 -6.20
C GLY A 273 5.16 -16.79 -6.24
N TRP A 274 5.93 -17.02 -5.18
CA TRP A 274 6.80 -18.20 -5.06
C TRP A 274 6.99 -18.62 -3.60
N PRO A 275 7.31 -19.90 -3.34
CA PRO A 275 7.65 -20.35 -2.00
C PRO A 275 8.85 -19.58 -1.43
N GLY A 276 8.71 -19.07 -0.21
CA GLY A 276 9.77 -18.30 0.45
C GLY A 276 9.83 -16.83 0.05
N MET A 277 8.83 -16.30 -0.64
CA MET A 277 8.74 -14.88 -1.05
C MET A 277 8.84 -13.92 0.16
N GLU A 278 8.41 -14.36 1.34
CA GLU A 278 8.54 -13.59 2.58
C GLU A 278 9.99 -13.23 2.93
N LYS A 279 10.96 -14.03 2.46
CA LYS A 279 12.41 -13.75 2.66
C LYS A 279 12.89 -12.58 1.80
N ASP A 280 12.26 -12.36 0.64
CA ASP A 280 12.62 -11.27 -0.25
C ASP A 280 12.20 -9.90 0.31
N ILE A 281 11.34 -9.87 1.33
CA ILE A 281 10.95 -8.64 2.04
C ILE A 281 12.14 -8.01 2.78
N LEU A 282 13.19 -8.77 3.08
CA LEU A 282 14.45 -8.21 3.56
C LEU A 282 15.04 -7.18 2.58
N GLN A 283 14.87 -7.37 1.27
CA GLN A 283 15.29 -6.41 0.26
C GLN A 283 14.44 -5.12 0.31
N PHE A 284 13.16 -5.23 0.68
CA PHE A 284 12.29 -4.07 0.91
C PHE A 284 12.76 -3.29 2.15
N ALA A 285 13.06 -3.99 3.25
CA ALA A 285 13.61 -3.35 4.45
C ALA A 285 14.92 -2.61 4.16
N GLN A 286 15.83 -3.21 3.38
CA GLN A 286 17.08 -2.57 2.94
C GLN A 286 16.81 -1.34 2.05
N TRP A 287 15.84 -1.43 1.14
CA TRP A 287 15.43 -0.31 0.30
C TRP A 287 14.89 0.86 1.14
N PHE A 288 13.98 0.56 2.07
CA PHE A 288 13.45 1.56 2.99
C PHE A 288 14.53 2.13 3.91
N ASN A 289 15.48 1.33 4.40
CA ASN A 289 16.63 1.81 5.16
C ASN A 289 17.46 2.84 4.38
N THR A 290 17.56 2.70 3.07
CA THR A 290 18.32 3.62 2.21
C THR A 290 17.55 4.91 1.92
N HIS A 291 16.22 4.83 1.75
CA HIS A 291 15.44 5.94 1.19
C HIS A 291 14.50 6.61 2.19
N LEU A 292 14.32 6.07 3.42
CA LEU A 292 13.51 6.70 4.47
C LEU A 292 14.32 7.26 5.64
N LYS A 293 15.59 6.89 5.80
CA LYS A 293 16.48 7.39 6.88
C LYS A 293 17.04 8.76 6.61
#